data_95cbb9d2e6fdd753ae91eb62094bf0f5
#
_entry.id   95cbb9d2e6fdd753ae91eb62094bf0f5
#
_cell.length_a   1.000
_cell.length_b   1.000
_cell.length_c   1.000
_cell.angle_alpha   90.00
_cell.angle_beta   90.00
_cell.angle_gamma   90.00
#
_symmetry.space_group_name_H-M   'P 1'
#
loop_
_entity.id
_entity.type
_entity.pdbx_description
1 polymer ?
#
loop_
_entity_poly.entity_id
_entity_poly.type
_entity_poly.pdbx_seq_one_letter_code
_entity_poly.pdbx_strand_id
1 'polypeptide(L)'
;MFKFQTAQKTFRISGTDFGSQPGKGRTVMVASLFYPGHGLVEDRQSGRLRLEDLRKKVEACEETSRTLGQPVAYMLYSETEAAARRYLETMADLTGAPLFLESPRMEVKRAGMAAGAGMGISERLVYNSLNAGSSEEEWSSLRENGVDSAVIMAFNPADMSTKGRIYLLDDGGDLIKEGLLQKAERHGIARPLLDTAATGFDQMAGSSLRALMVAKAKWGLPCGCALHNSVETWPPFQDMDEEKRKLFRYVDLAAVTLPISSGADFVMFGPVETASRALHVAAFTDGIMSQSTSEI
;
A
#
# COMPACT_ATOMS: atom_id res chain seq x y z
N MET A 1 -15.88 17.91 -8.49
CA MET A 1 -15.23 16.61 -8.71
C MET A 1 -16.29 15.51 -8.71
N PHE A 2 -16.05 14.24 -8.48
CA PHE A 2 -17.02 13.15 -8.63
C PHE A 2 -17.35 12.48 -7.28
N LYS A 3 -18.50 11.78 -7.23
CA LYS A 3 -18.95 10.98 -6.11
C LYS A 3 -19.37 9.60 -6.62
N PHE A 4 -18.98 8.54 -5.94
CA PHE A 4 -19.45 7.20 -6.25
C PHE A 4 -20.88 7.01 -5.74
N GLN A 5 -21.73 6.37 -6.54
CA GLN A 5 -23.09 6.01 -6.12
C GLN A 5 -23.09 4.86 -5.12
N THR A 6 -22.17 3.92 -5.28
CA THR A 6 -21.98 2.81 -4.35
C THR A 6 -21.50 3.33 -3.00
N ALA A 7 -22.11 2.85 -1.92
CA ALA A 7 -21.67 3.16 -0.56
C ALA A 7 -20.22 2.72 -0.36
N GLN A 8 -19.37 3.63 0.07
CA GLN A 8 -17.95 3.35 0.31
C GLN A 8 -17.76 2.77 1.71
N LYS A 9 -17.10 1.62 1.79
CA LYS A 9 -16.75 0.96 3.05
C LYS A 9 -15.52 1.64 3.67
N THR A 10 -15.49 1.71 4.98
CA THR A 10 -14.34 2.18 5.75
C THR A 10 -13.88 1.07 6.67
N PHE A 11 -12.59 0.74 6.64
CA PHE A 11 -11.96 -0.22 7.54
C PHE A 11 -11.00 0.48 8.48
N ARG A 12 -11.16 0.23 9.77
CA ARG A 12 -10.29 0.79 10.79
C ARG A 12 -9.18 -0.20 11.13
N ILE A 13 -7.92 0.19 10.89
CA ILE A 13 -6.73 -0.61 11.18
C ILE A 13 -5.83 0.23 12.07
N SER A 14 -5.54 -0.24 13.30
CA SER A 14 -4.70 0.49 14.26
C SER A 14 -5.08 1.97 14.44
N GLY A 15 -6.39 2.26 14.52
CA GLY A 15 -6.88 3.65 14.67
C GLY A 15 -6.91 4.47 13.38
N THR A 16 -6.38 3.97 12.26
CA THR A 16 -6.37 4.62 10.94
C THR A 16 -7.53 4.12 10.09
N ASP A 17 -8.29 5.03 9.50
CA ASP A 17 -9.43 4.72 8.64
C ASP A 17 -9.00 4.64 7.17
N PHE A 18 -9.25 3.48 6.54
CA PHE A 18 -9.05 3.21 5.12
C PHE A 18 -10.41 3.16 4.43
N GLY A 19 -10.62 4.01 3.43
CA GLY A 19 -11.86 4.02 2.65
C GLY A 19 -12.78 5.16 2.99
N SER A 20 -13.21 5.87 1.96
CA SER A 20 -14.22 6.93 2.04
C SER A 20 -14.71 7.32 0.64
N GLN A 21 -15.73 8.17 0.58
CA GLN A 21 -16.00 8.93 -0.63
C GLN A 21 -14.84 9.90 -0.91
N PRO A 22 -14.48 10.14 -2.18
CA PRO A 22 -13.45 11.13 -2.53
C PRO A 22 -13.74 12.49 -1.86
N GLY A 23 -12.72 13.05 -1.22
CA GLY A 23 -12.81 14.32 -0.50
C GLY A 23 -13.55 14.29 0.85
N LYS A 24 -14.02 13.13 1.34
CA LYS A 24 -14.65 13.02 2.67
C LYS A 24 -13.73 12.46 3.74
N GLY A 25 -12.73 11.67 3.35
CA GLY A 25 -11.68 11.18 4.23
C GLY A 25 -10.31 11.64 3.79
N ARG A 26 -9.29 11.27 4.55
CA ARG A 26 -7.88 11.49 4.19
C ARG A 26 -7.30 10.23 3.59
N THR A 27 -6.51 10.36 2.55
CA THR A 27 -5.78 9.26 1.93
C THR A 27 -4.68 8.77 2.87
N VAL A 28 -4.61 7.46 3.15
CA VAL A 28 -3.53 6.89 3.96
C VAL A 28 -2.25 6.79 3.15
N MET A 29 -1.18 7.39 3.65
CA MET A 29 0.12 7.41 2.97
C MET A 29 1.01 6.29 3.49
N VAL A 30 1.33 5.30 2.64
CA VAL A 30 2.12 4.12 3.03
C VAL A 30 3.58 4.33 2.63
N ALA A 31 4.45 4.46 3.64
CA ALA A 31 5.89 4.63 3.49
C ALA A 31 6.62 3.30 3.42
N SER A 32 7.52 3.11 2.46
CA SER A 32 8.34 1.91 2.34
C SER A 32 9.59 1.98 3.20
N LEU A 33 9.87 0.90 3.94
CA LEU A 33 11.04 0.70 4.79
C LEU A 33 11.74 -0.60 4.44
N PHE A 34 13.05 -0.63 4.64
CA PHE A 34 13.91 -1.82 4.59
C PHE A 34 14.01 -2.51 3.22
N TYR A 35 13.59 -1.84 2.15
CA TYR A 35 13.70 -2.32 0.77
C TYR A 35 15.17 -2.56 0.35
N PRO A 36 15.44 -3.31 -0.73
CA PRO A 36 16.80 -3.55 -1.21
C PRO A 36 17.59 -2.24 -1.44
N GLY A 37 18.77 -2.12 -0.80
CA GLY A 37 19.57 -0.89 -0.86
C GLY A 37 19.21 0.20 0.16
N HIS A 38 18.19 -0.02 1.00
CA HIS A 38 17.81 0.96 2.03
C HIS A 38 18.91 1.18 3.04
N GLY A 39 19.40 2.42 3.17
CA GLY A 39 20.55 2.78 4.00
C GLY A 39 20.37 2.58 5.51
N LEU A 40 19.13 2.34 5.98
CA LEU A 40 18.85 2.03 7.38
C LEU A 40 19.14 0.57 7.76
N VAL A 41 19.34 -0.31 6.77
CA VAL A 41 19.64 -1.73 7.00
C VAL A 41 21.15 -1.96 6.97
N GLU A 42 21.72 -2.43 8.09
CA GLU A 42 23.12 -2.80 8.19
C GLU A 42 23.36 -4.25 7.75
N ASP A 43 22.45 -5.14 8.10
CA ASP A 43 22.53 -6.56 7.74
C ASP A 43 21.13 -7.10 7.44
N ARG A 44 20.88 -7.47 6.19
CA ARG A 44 19.59 -7.96 5.70
C ARG A 44 19.24 -9.34 6.19
N GLN A 45 20.25 -10.19 6.45
CA GLN A 45 20.00 -11.57 6.87
C GLN A 45 19.49 -11.62 8.32
N SER A 46 20.11 -10.87 9.22
CA SER A 46 19.71 -10.79 10.63
C SER A 46 18.69 -9.69 10.91
N GLY A 47 18.41 -8.81 9.96
CA GLY A 47 17.55 -7.64 10.16
C GLY A 47 18.18 -6.55 11.05
N ARG A 48 19.53 -6.45 11.12
CA ARG A 48 20.18 -5.42 11.92
C ARG A 48 20.01 -4.04 11.27
N LEU A 49 19.61 -3.06 12.10
CA LEU A 49 19.21 -1.71 11.70
C LEU A 49 20.07 -0.63 12.35
N ARG A 50 20.21 0.51 11.69
CA ARG A 50 20.69 1.77 12.25
C ARG A 50 19.55 2.41 13.07
N LEU A 51 19.38 1.98 14.31
CA LEU A 51 18.21 2.28 15.12
C LEU A 51 17.97 3.79 15.33
N GLU A 52 19.04 4.56 15.61
CA GLU A 52 18.93 6.00 15.84
C GLU A 52 18.48 6.76 14.57
N ASP A 53 19.00 6.35 13.40
CA ASP A 53 18.61 6.95 12.12
C ASP A 53 17.17 6.57 11.76
N LEU A 54 16.76 5.33 12.01
CA LEU A 54 15.38 4.88 11.83
C LEU A 54 14.43 5.67 12.73
N ARG A 55 14.74 5.80 14.02
CA ARG A 55 13.93 6.56 14.99
C ARG A 55 13.70 7.99 14.49
N LYS A 56 14.77 8.71 14.12
CA LYS A 56 14.66 10.08 13.59
C LYS A 56 13.76 10.18 12.38
N LYS A 57 13.83 9.20 11.45
CA LYS A 57 13.00 9.23 10.24
C LYS A 57 11.53 8.93 10.54
N VAL A 58 11.25 7.96 11.41
CA VAL A 58 9.88 7.65 11.83
C VAL A 58 9.28 8.84 12.59
N GLU A 59 10.00 9.41 13.56
CA GLU A 59 9.56 10.60 14.31
C GLU A 59 9.27 11.79 13.39
N ALA A 60 10.12 12.08 12.41
CA ALA A 60 9.90 13.17 11.45
C ALA A 60 8.68 12.91 10.55
N CYS A 61 8.48 11.66 10.14
CA CYS A 61 7.30 11.26 9.36
C CYS A 61 6.01 11.42 10.19
N GLU A 62 6.00 10.91 11.42
CA GLU A 62 4.86 11.01 12.36
C GLU A 62 4.54 12.48 12.73
N GLU A 63 5.56 13.31 12.93
CA GLU A 63 5.37 14.74 13.20
C GLU A 63 4.73 15.46 12.02
N THR A 64 5.21 15.18 10.79
CA THR A 64 4.62 15.72 9.56
C THR A 64 3.18 15.24 9.40
N SER A 65 2.92 13.95 9.63
CA SER A 65 1.60 13.33 9.61
C SER A 65 0.63 14.04 10.57
N ARG A 66 1.05 14.23 11.81
CA ARG A 66 0.26 14.90 12.86
C ARG A 66 -0.03 16.35 12.53
N THR A 67 0.98 17.09 12.08
CA THR A 67 0.85 18.51 11.73
C THR A 67 -0.13 18.75 10.59
N LEU A 68 -0.13 17.86 9.59
CA LEU A 68 -0.99 17.97 8.42
C LEU A 68 -2.36 17.26 8.58
N GLY A 69 -2.53 16.46 9.63
CA GLY A 69 -3.67 15.56 9.77
C GLY A 69 -3.74 14.53 8.65
N GLN A 70 -2.58 14.13 8.08
CA GLN A 70 -2.49 13.19 6.97
C GLN A 70 -2.03 11.81 7.49
N PRO A 71 -2.90 10.77 7.51
CA PRO A 71 -2.56 9.49 8.12
C PRO A 71 -1.44 8.76 7.39
N VAL A 72 -0.59 8.10 8.16
CA VAL A 72 0.55 7.32 7.65
C VAL A 72 0.47 5.87 8.10
N ALA A 73 1.01 4.98 7.28
CA ALA A 73 1.28 3.57 7.56
C ALA A 73 2.67 3.22 7.04
N TYR A 74 3.23 2.10 7.49
CA TYR A 74 4.59 1.69 7.10
C TYR A 74 4.57 0.30 6.46
N MET A 75 5.26 0.15 5.34
CA MET A 75 5.46 -1.12 4.65
C MET A 75 6.88 -1.62 4.92
N LEU A 76 6.97 -2.78 5.55
CA LEU A 76 8.20 -3.40 6.03
C LEU A 76 8.63 -4.51 5.06
N TYR A 77 9.56 -4.22 4.17
CA TYR A 77 10.11 -5.23 3.27
C TYR A 77 11.13 -6.10 4.00
N SER A 78 10.99 -7.40 3.90
CA SER A 78 11.85 -8.37 4.57
C SER A 78 12.33 -9.47 3.62
N GLU A 79 13.61 -9.83 3.69
CA GLU A 79 14.22 -10.89 2.88
C GLU A 79 14.26 -12.24 3.61
N THR A 80 14.28 -12.23 4.94
CA THR A 80 14.38 -13.42 5.78
C THR A 80 13.36 -13.39 6.91
N GLU A 81 13.04 -14.56 7.47
CA GLU A 81 12.18 -14.67 8.64
C GLU A 81 12.75 -13.93 9.87
N ALA A 82 14.07 -13.98 10.08
CA ALA A 82 14.74 -13.28 11.16
C ALA A 82 14.60 -11.76 11.01
N ALA A 83 14.79 -11.25 9.80
CA ALA A 83 14.60 -9.84 9.49
C ALA A 83 13.15 -9.41 9.67
N ALA A 84 12.17 -10.21 9.20
CA ALA A 84 10.74 -9.90 9.35
C ALA A 84 10.34 -9.73 10.82
N ARG A 85 10.77 -10.66 11.68
CA ARG A 85 10.53 -10.58 13.14
C ARG A 85 11.13 -9.32 13.73
N ARG A 86 12.42 -9.09 13.48
CA ARG A 86 13.15 -7.96 14.05
C ARG A 86 12.65 -6.60 13.57
N TYR A 87 12.31 -6.48 12.29
CA TYR A 87 11.75 -5.24 11.75
C TYR A 87 10.38 -4.94 12.36
N LEU A 88 9.55 -5.97 12.49
CA LEU A 88 8.24 -5.82 13.10
C LEU A 88 8.35 -5.42 14.58
N GLU A 89 9.16 -6.12 15.38
CA GLU A 89 9.43 -5.79 16.78
C GLU A 89 9.89 -4.33 16.92
N THR A 90 10.90 -3.94 16.14
CA THR A 90 11.44 -2.58 16.17
C THR A 90 10.37 -1.53 15.82
N MET A 91 9.58 -1.77 14.78
CA MET A 91 8.55 -0.80 14.37
C MET A 91 7.35 -0.78 15.29
N ALA A 92 7.02 -1.89 15.93
CA ALA A 92 5.96 -1.94 16.94
C ALA A 92 6.25 -1.04 18.14
N ASP A 93 7.54 -0.92 18.52
CA ASP A 93 8.00 -0.03 19.59
C ASP A 93 8.06 1.45 19.18
N LEU A 94 8.26 1.73 17.89
CA LEU A 94 8.47 3.09 17.39
C LEU A 94 7.18 3.82 17.01
N THR A 95 6.15 3.08 16.60
CA THR A 95 4.91 3.70 16.08
C THR A 95 3.66 2.89 16.43
N GLY A 96 2.52 3.58 16.54
CA GLY A 96 1.20 2.97 16.63
C GLY A 96 0.51 2.76 15.27
N ALA A 97 1.11 3.19 14.16
CA ALA A 97 0.52 3.11 12.83
C ALA A 97 0.32 1.67 12.31
N PRO A 98 -0.52 1.47 11.28
CA PRO A 98 -0.63 0.18 10.60
C PRO A 98 0.70 -0.25 9.97
N LEU A 99 1.00 -1.55 10.02
CA LEU A 99 2.24 -2.14 9.52
C LEU A 99 1.93 -3.16 8.41
N PHE A 100 2.39 -2.86 7.19
CA PHE A 100 2.26 -3.73 6.02
C PHE A 100 3.45 -4.68 5.97
N LEU A 101 3.19 -5.98 5.95
CA LEU A 101 4.23 -7.01 5.85
C LEU A 101 4.50 -7.32 4.38
N GLU A 102 5.68 -6.97 3.90
CA GLU A 102 6.08 -7.12 2.49
C GLU A 102 7.24 -8.10 2.34
N SER A 103 7.07 -9.09 1.49
CA SER A 103 8.13 -10.00 1.02
C SER A 103 7.64 -10.75 -0.22
N PRO A 104 8.53 -11.11 -1.17
CA PRO A 104 8.19 -12.03 -2.24
C PRO A 104 7.99 -13.48 -1.73
N ARG A 105 8.37 -13.79 -0.50
CA ARG A 105 8.36 -15.12 0.10
C ARG A 105 7.28 -15.22 1.18
N MET A 106 6.35 -16.16 1.00
CA MET A 106 5.26 -16.42 1.95
C MET A 106 5.75 -16.74 3.36
N GLU A 107 6.77 -17.59 3.49
CA GLU A 107 7.32 -17.99 4.79
C GLU A 107 7.88 -16.81 5.59
N VAL A 108 8.44 -15.81 4.92
CA VAL A 108 8.94 -14.59 5.56
C VAL A 108 7.79 -13.74 6.09
N LYS A 109 6.73 -13.55 5.30
CA LYS A 109 5.53 -12.83 5.75
C LYS A 109 4.83 -13.57 6.89
N ARG A 110 4.76 -14.92 6.81
CA ARG A 110 4.20 -15.77 7.89
C ARG A 110 4.98 -15.61 9.18
N ALA A 111 6.31 -15.56 9.13
CA ALA A 111 7.13 -15.31 10.32
C ALA A 111 6.86 -13.93 10.95
N GLY A 112 6.63 -12.90 10.13
CA GLY A 112 6.19 -11.58 10.58
C GLY A 112 4.82 -11.63 11.26
N MET A 113 3.83 -12.31 10.65
CA MET A 113 2.50 -12.48 11.25
C MET A 113 2.57 -13.22 12.58
N ALA A 114 3.33 -14.32 12.67
CA ALA A 114 3.51 -15.08 13.90
C ALA A 114 4.16 -14.23 15.02
N ALA A 115 5.14 -13.40 14.68
CA ALA A 115 5.74 -12.45 15.62
C ALA A 115 4.69 -11.43 16.12
N GLY A 116 3.88 -10.88 15.21
CA GLY A 116 2.80 -9.96 15.56
C GLY A 116 1.72 -10.59 16.46
N ALA A 117 1.36 -11.85 16.21
CA ALA A 117 0.46 -12.60 17.06
C ALA A 117 1.06 -12.80 18.46
N GLY A 118 2.35 -13.14 18.54
CA GLY A 118 3.08 -13.27 19.82
C GLY A 118 3.15 -11.96 20.63
N MET A 119 3.14 -10.82 19.96
CA MET A 119 3.11 -9.48 20.59
C MET A 119 1.68 -8.95 20.82
N GLY A 120 0.64 -9.66 20.37
CA GLY A 120 -0.75 -9.21 20.50
C GLY A 120 -1.12 -8.03 19.61
N ILE A 121 -0.45 -7.86 18.45
CA ILE A 121 -0.65 -6.73 17.53
C ILE A 121 -1.15 -7.16 16.14
N SER A 122 -1.69 -8.38 16.00
CA SER A 122 -2.19 -8.89 14.69
C SER A 122 -3.18 -7.92 14.02
N GLU A 123 -4.00 -7.22 14.80
CA GLU A 123 -4.97 -6.22 14.32
C GLU A 123 -4.35 -5.00 13.63
N ARG A 124 -3.06 -4.74 13.87
CA ARG A 124 -2.28 -3.67 13.23
C ARG A 124 -1.65 -4.09 11.91
N LEU A 125 -1.62 -5.41 11.65
CA LEU A 125 -0.91 -5.95 10.50
C LEU A 125 -1.79 -5.94 9.27
N VAL A 126 -1.18 -5.57 8.15
CA VAL A 126 -1.76 -5.71 6.81
C VAL A 126 -0.85 -6.63 6.01
N TYR A 127 -1.36 -7.76 5.56
CA TYR A 127 -0.60 -8.68 4.70
C TYR A 127 -0.47 -8.09 3.29
N ASN A 128 0.73 -7.83 2.82
CA ASN A 128 0.97 -7.28 1.50
C ASN A 128 1.83 -8.24 0.65
N SER A 129 1.25 -8.89 -0.35
CA SER A 129 -0.13 -8.92 -0.82
C SER A 129 -0.57 -10.34 -1.12
N LEU A 130 -1.88 -10.54 -1.22
CA LEU A 130 -2.50 -11.72 -1.80
C LEU A 130 -2.84 -11.44 -3.26
N ASN A 131 -2.55 -12.39 -4.15
CA ASN A 131 -2.76 -12.23 -5.60
C ASN A 131 -3.11 -13.58 -6.25
N ALA A 132 -3.19 -13.61 -7.58
CA ALA A 132 -3.53 -14.82 -8.34
C ALA A 132 -2.55 -15.97 -8.13
N GLY A 133 -1.29 -15.69 -7.80
CA GLY A 133 -0.25 -16.71 -7.53
C GLY A 133 -0.20 -17.19 -6.09
N SER A 134 -0.97 -16.59 -5.18
CA SER A 134 -0.96 -16.98 -3.76
C SER A 134 -1.60 -18.35 -3.55
N SER A 135 -0.88 -19.23 -2.85
CA SER A 135 -1.32 -20.60 -2.54
C SER A 135 -2.46 -20.63 -1.52
N GLU A 136 -3.23 -21.71 -1.46
CA GLU A 136 -4.27 -21.92 -0.43
C GLU A 136 -3.67 -21.88 0.99
N GLU A 137 -2.46 -22.38 1.18
CA GLU A 137 -1.73 -22.29 2.46
C GLU A 137 -1.46 -20.84 2.82
N GLU A 138 -1.03 -20.00 1.86
CA GLU A 138 -0.80 -18.56 2.08
C GLU A 138 -2.08 -17.85 2.53
N TRP A 139 -3.20 -18.09 1.84
CA TRP A 139 -4.50 -17.53 2.21
C TRP A 139 -4.94 -17.97 3.62
N SER A 140 -4.78 -19.24 3.97
CA SER A 140 -5.19 -19.79 5.27
C SER A 140 -4.32 -19.30 6.42
N SER A 141 -3.04 -19.02 6.16
CA SER A 141 -2.06 -18.60 7.16
C SER A 141 -2.42 -17.27 7.84
N LEU A 142 -3.17 -16.39 7.19
CA LEU A 142 -3.60 -15.11 7.78
C LEU A 142 -4.52 -15.38 8.97
N ARG A 143 -5.54 -16.22 8.77
CA ARG A 143 -6.49 -16.60 9.83
C ARG A 143 -5.82 -17.29 11.01
N GLU A 144 -4.85 -18.17 10.74
CA GLU A 144 -4.08 -18.89 11.76
C GLU A 144 -3.29 -17.94 12.68
N ASN A 145 -2.87 -16.78 12.15
CA ASN A 145 -2.13 -15.75 12.87
C ASN A 145 -3.02 -14.57 13.33
N GLY A 146 -4.34 -14.69 13.21
CA GLY A 146 -5.28 -13.64 13.61
C GLY A 146 -5.18 -12.34 12.81
N VAL A 147 -4.68 -12.41 11.57
CA VAL A 147 -4.59 -11.27 10.64
C VAL A 147 -5.78 -11.33 9.69
N ASP A 148 -6.60 -10.30 9.67
CA ASP A 148 -7.81 -10.18 8.86
C ASP A 148 -7.78 -9.01 7.86
N SER A 149 -6.65 -8.30 7.80
CA SER A 149 -6.40 -7.20 6.88
C SER A 149 -5.35 -7.61 5.85
N ALA A 150 -5.68 -7.49 4.58
CA ALA A 150 -4.76 -7.83 3.50
C ALA A 150 -4.94 -6.91 2.29
N VAL A 151 -3.84 -6.62 1.62
CA VAL A 151 -3.85 -6.07 0.27
C VAL A 151 -4.19 -7.18 -0.72
N ILE A 152 -5.24 -6.98 -1.49
CA ILE A 152 -5.64 -7.86 -2.60
C ILE A 152 -5.17 -7.20 -3.90
N MET A 153 -4.10 -7.74 -4.48
CA MET A 153 -3.43 -7.15 -5.63
C MET A 153 -4.00 -7.69 -6.95
N ALA A 154 -4.59 -6.80 -7.72
CA ALA A 154 -5.21 -7.09 -9.02
C ALA A 154 -4.15 -7.13 -10.16
N PHE A 155 -3.07 -7.88 -9.97
CA PHE A 155 -2.05 -8.08 -11.00
C PHE A 155 -2.43 -9.25 -11.91
N ASN A 156 -2.81 -8.95 -13.16
CA ASN A 156 -3.13 -9.94 -14.17
C ASN A 156 -2.08 -9.87 -15.29
N PRO A 157 -1.09 -10.77 -15.31
CA PRO A 157 -0.03 -10.75 -16.33
C PRO A 157 -0.51 -11.11 -17.75
N ALA A 158 -1.67 -11.74 -17.87
CA ALA A 158 -2.27 -12.10 -19.18
C ALA A 158 -3.07 -10.92 -19.78
N ASP A 159 -3.64 -10.06 -18.93
CA ASP A 159 -4.37 -8.85 -19.36
C ASP A 159 -4.17 -7.71 -18.34
N MET A 160 -3.22 -6.83 -18.63
CA MET A 160 -2.90 -5.66 -17.79
C MET A 160 -3.86 -4.48 -17.99
N SER A 161 -4.90 -4.63 -18.82
CA SER A 161 -5.92 -3.60 -18.98
C SER A 161 -6.75 -3.40 -17.72
N THR A 162 -7.52 -2.32 -17.67
CA THR A 162 -8.55 -2.13 -16.63
C THR A 162 -9.49 -3.33 -16.52
N LYS A 163 -9.91 -3.89 -17.65
CA LYS A 163 -10.83 -5.02 -17.71
C LYS A 163 -10.21 -6.26 -17.06
N GLY A 164 -8.97 -6.61 -17.43
CA GLY A 164 -8.30 -7.79 -16.88
C GLY A 164 -8.09 -7.70 -15.36
N ARG A 165 -7.75 -6.50 -14.83
CA ARG A 165 -7.65 -6.27 -13.38
C ARG A 165 -8.99 -6.45 -12.66
N ILE A 166 -10.06 -5.88 -13.22
CA ILE A 166 -11.41 -5.96 -12.62
C ILE A 166 -11.94 -7.39 -12.67
N TYR A 167 -11.77 -8.10 -13.77
CA TYR A 167 -12.22 -9.50 -13.88
C TYR A 167 -11.44 -10.42 -12.95
N LEU A 168 -10.14 -10.20 -12.77
CA LEU A 168 -9.37 -10.97 -11.79
C LEU A 168 -9.92 -10.82 -10.36
N LEU A 169 -10.37 -9.63 -9.98
CA LEU A 169 -11.01 -9.39 -8.68
C LEU A 169 -12.41 -10.04 -8.60
N ASP A 170 -13.17 -10.04 -9.68
CA ASP A 170 -14.57 -10.40 -9.75
C ASP A 170 -14.83 -11.91 -9.88
N ASP A 171 -14.28 -12.50 -10.94
CA ASP A 171 -14.54 -13.89 -11.34
C ASP A 171 -13.30 -14.74 -11.61
N GLY A 172 -12.09 -14.14 -11.45
CA GLY A 172 -10.82 -14.79 -11.68
C GLY A 172 -10.19 -14.47 -13.03
N GLY A 173 -10.91 -13.82 -13.96
CA GLY A 173 -10.39 -13.27 -15.21
C GLY A 173 -9.70 -14.30 -16.11
N ASP A 174 -10.22 -15.51 -16.19
CA ASP A 174 -9.65 -16.69 -16.90
C ASP A 174 -8.24 -17.10 -16.38
N LEU A 175 -7.72 -16.46 -15.35
CA LEU A 175 -6.40 -16.77 -14.76
C LEU A 175 -6.50 -17.75 -13.58
N ILE A 176 -7.55 -17.60 -12.77
CA ILE A 176 -7.85 -18.45 -11.62
C ILE A 176 -9.35 -18.82 -11.61
N LYS A 177 -9.71 -19.86 -10.85
CA LYS A 177 -11.07 -20.46 -10.88
C LYS A 177 -12.15 -19.61 -10.20
N GLU A 178 -11.76 -18.68 -9.34
CA GLU A 178 -12.69 -17.81 -8.59
C GLU A 178 -12.08 -16.41 -8.47
N GLY A 179 -12.90 -15.37 -8.34
CA GLY A 179 -12.44 -14.01 -8.15
C GLY A 179 -11.66 -13.82 -6.84
N LEU A 180 -10.64 -12.96 -6.86
CA LEU A 180 -9.83 -12.70 -5.66
C LEU A 180 -10.68 -12.19 -4.49
N LEU A 181 -11.77 -11.46 -4.74
CA LEU A 181 -12.67 -10.98 -3.68
C LEU A 181 -13.49 -12.10 -3.07
N GLN A 182 -13.98 -13.05 -3.88
CA GLN A 182 -14.68 -14.23 -3.38
C GLN A 182 -13.71 -15.09 -2.54
N LYS A 183 -12.49 -15.24 -3.02
CA LYS A 183 -11.43 -15.96 -2.29
C LYS A 183 -11.09 -15.29 -0.96
N ALA A 184 -10.99 -13.96 -0.93
CA ALA A 184 -10.77 -13.20 0.29
C ALA A 184 -11.88 -13.40 1.32
N GLU A 185 -13.14 -13.35 0.90
CA GLU A 185 -14.30 -13.61 1.75
C GLU A 185 -14.28 -15.03 2.32
N ARG A 186 -14.04 -16.04 1.47
CA ARG A 186 -13.96 -17.46 1.85
C ARG A 186 -12.87 -17.73 2.91
N HIS A 187 -11.75 -17.00 2.84
CA HIS A 187 -10.65 -17.11 3.81
C HIS A 187 -10.79 -16.17 5.02
N GLY A 188 -11.89 -15.42 5.13
CA GLY A 188 -12.18 -14.58 6.30
C GLY A 188 -11.36 -13.29 6.35
N ILE A 189 -10.94 -12.75 5.21
CA ILE A 189 -10.30 -11.43 5.14
C ILE A 189 -11.41 -10.38 5.31
N ALA A 190 -11.53 -9.87 6.53
CA ALA A 190 -12.60 -8.91 6.88
C ALA A 190 -12.32 -7.50 6.36
N ARG A 191 -11.05 -7.15 6.17
CA ARG A 191 -10.59 -5.81 5.77
C ARG A 191 -9.72 -5.86 4.51
N PRO A 192 -10.29 -6.25 3.34
CA PRO A 192 -9.55 -6.26 2.07
C PRO A 192 -9.27 -4.83 1.58
N LEU A 193 -8.01 -4.52 1.30
CA LEU A 193 -7.55 -3.29 0.67
C LEU A 193 -7.17 -3.62 -0.77
N LEU A 194 -7.80 -2.99 -1.76
CA LEU A 194 -7.55 -3.32 -3.16
C LEU A 194 -6.36 -2.54 -3.71
N ASP A 195 -5.33 -3.24 -4.16
CA ASP A 195 -4.26 -2.65 -4.96
C ASP A 195 -4.50 -2.95 -6.44
N THR A 196 -4.62 -1.89 -7.23
CA THR A 196 -4.87 -2.00 -8.68
C THR A 196 -3.61 -2.24 -9.51
N ALA A 197 -2.52 -2.59 -8.85
CA ALA A 197 -1.27 -3.08 -9.44
C ALA A 197 -0.61 -2.12 -10.44
N ALA A 198 -0.28 -0.89 -9.99
CA ALA A 198 0.59 0.01 -10.74
C ALA A 198 2.04 -0.46 -10.59
N THR A 199 2.50 -1.28 -11.52
CA THR A 199 3.85 -1.88 -11.51
C THR A 199 4.85 -1.03 -12.30
N GLY A 200 4.97 -1.21 -13.61
CA GLY A 200 5.85 -0.41 -14.44
C GLY A 200 5.09 0.53 -15.36
N PHE A 201 5.75 1.57 -15.87
CA PHE A 201 5.15 2.51 -16.81
C PHE A 201 4.69 1.79 -18.09
N ASP A 202 5.51 0.89 -18.61
CA ASP A 202 5.25 0.04 -19.79
C ASP A 202 4.19 -1.04 -19.53
N GLN A 203 3.85 -1.30 -18.27
CA GLN A 203 2.84 -2.26 -17.83
C GLN A 203 1.45 -1.63 -17.64
N MET A 204 1.10 -0.69 -18.50
CA MET A 204 -0.20 -0.02 -18.49
C MET A 204 -0.55 0.65 -17.14
N ALA A 205 0.39 1.39 -16.54
CA ALA A 205 0.17 2.08 -15.26
C ALA A 205 -1.09 2.98 -15.24
N GLY A 206 -1.43 3.63 -16.34
CA GLY A 206 -2.67 4.40 -16.47
C GLY A 206 -3.94 3.56 -16.35
N SER A 207 -3.90 2.29 -16.76
CA SER A 207 -5.03 1.35 -16.58
C SER A 207 -5.26 1.00 -15.11
N SER A 208 -4.21 1.04 -14.27
CA SER A 208 -4.34 0.90 -12.82
C SER A 208 -5.19 2.01 -12.20
N LEU A 209 -4.96 3.27 -12.55
CA LEU A 209 -5.79 4.39 -12.07
C LEU A 209 -7.25 4.25 -12.48
N ARG A 210 -7.50 3.85 -13.74
CA ARG A 210 -8.87 3.59 -14.19
C ARG A 210 -9.50 2.41 -13.45
N ALA A 211 -8.74 1.33 -13.20
CA ALA A 211 -9.23 0.17 -12.45
C ALA A 211 -9.59 0.55 -11.01
N LEU A 212 -8.82 1.44 -10.38
CA LEU A 212 -9.14 1.99 -9.05
C LEU A 212 -10.53 2.64 -9.03
N MET A 213 -10.81 3.53 -9.99
CA MET A 213 -12.13 4.17 -10.08
C MET A 213 -13.26 3.15 -10.31
N VAL A 214 -13.04 2.17 -11.20
CA VAL A 214 -14.03 1.12 -11.49
C VAL A 214 -14.26 0.23 -10.27
N ALA A 215 -13.20 -0.18 -9.55
CA ALA A 215 -13.30 -1.00 -8.36
C ALA A 215 -14.09 -0.30 -7.23
N LYS A 216 -13.80 0.97 -6.98
CA LYS A 216 -14.56 1.78 -6.02
C LYS A 216 -16.03 1.95 -6.44
N ALA A 217 -16.28 2.19 -7.71
CA ALA A 217 -17.65 2.30 -8.22
C ALA A 217 -18.43 0.97 -8.11
N LYS A 218 -17.76 -0.17 -8.28
CA LYS A 218 -18.40 -1.49 -8.27
C LYS A 218 -18.60 -2.04 -6.86
N TRP A 219 -17.58 -2.01 -6.01
CA TRP A 219 -17.60 -2.70 -4.70
C TRP A 219 -17.58 -1.77 -3.50
N GLY A 220 -17.22 -0.50 -3.68
CA GLY A 220 -17.11 0.44 -2.57
C GLY A 220 -16.00 0.07 -1.56
N LEU A 221 -15.06 -0.80 -1.94
CA LEU A 221 -13.95 -1.20 -1.09
C LEU A 221 -12.82 -0.16 -1.13
N PRO A 222 -12.00 -0.05 -0.06
CA PRO A 222 -10.81 0.79 -0.08
C PRO A 222 -9.86 0.37 -1.19
N CYS A 223 -9.48 1.33 -2.04
CA CYS A 223 -8.59 1.09 -3.18
C CYS A 223 -7.38 2.01 -3.14
N GLY A 224 -6.25 1.50 -3.60
CA GLY A 224 -5.02 2.27 -3.74
C GLY A 224 -4.08 1.66 -4.78
N CYS A 225 -2.88 2.20 -4.87
CA CYS A 225 -1.83 1.66 -5.72
C CYS A 225 -0.45 2.23 -5.35
N ALA A 226 0.60 1.62 -5.94
CA ALA A 226 1.99 2.05 -5.87
C ALA A 226 2.42 2.72 -7.18
N LEU A 227 1.77 3.83 -7.60
CA LEU A 227 2.07 4.49 -8.87
C LEU A 227 3.52 4.98 -8.95
N HIS A 228 4.19 5.20 -7.82
CA HIS A 228 5.61 5.47 -7.69
C HIS A 228 6.48 4.50 -8.53
N ASN A 229 6.16 3.20 -8.57
CA ASN A 229 6.88 2.21 -9.37
C ASN A 229 6.93 2.56 -10.86
N SER A 230 5.90 3.23 -11.38
CA SER A 230 5.87 3.63 -12.78
C SER A 230 6.77 4.82 -13.08
N VAL A 231 7.08 5.65 -12.10
CA VAL A 231 8.03 6.76 -12.25
C VAL A 231 9.46 6.22 -12.39
N GLU A 232 9.81 5.21 -11.60
CA GLU A 232 11.13 4.56 -11.65
C GLU A 232 11.40 3.89 -12.99
N THR A 233 10.36 3.36 -13.63
CA THR A 233 10.47 2.66 -14.93
C THR A 233 10.13 3.54 -16.13
N TRP A 234 9.82 4.83 -15.93
CA TRP A 234 9.53 5.75 -17.01
C TRP A 234 10.76 6.00 -17.89
N PRO A 235 10.68 5.80 -19.23
CA PRO A 235 11.86 5.85 -20.10
C PRO A 235 12.77 7.08 -19.96
N PRO A 236 12.25 8.31 -19.77
CA PRO A 236 13.10 9.48 -19.57
C PRO A 236 14.00 9.41 -18.32
N PHE A 237 13.69 8.55 -17.35
CA PHE A 237 14.49 8.36 -16.14
C PHE A 237 15.38 7.11 -16.15
N GLN A 238 15.42 6.38 -17.25
CA GLN A 238 16.49 5.44 -17.52
C GLN A 238 17.79 6.24 -17.67
N ASP A 239 18.92 5.73 -17.19
CA ASP A 239 20.22 6.44 -17.18
C ASP A 239 20.19 7.76 -16.36
N MET A 240 19.96 7.63 -15.09
CA MET A 240 19.77 8.72 -14.13
C MET A 240 21.02 9.55 -13.89
N ASP A 241 21.10 10.74 -14.49
CA ASP A 241 22.09 11.78 -14.17
C ASP A 241 21.62 12.71 -13.03
N GLU A 242 22.41 13.73 -12.71
CA GLU A 242 22.07 14.67 -11.63
C GLU A 242 20.84 15.52 -11.93
N GLU A 243 20.66 15.94 -13.17
CA GLU A 243 19.51 16.75 -13.61
C GLU A 243 18.22 15.91 -13.54
N LYS A 244 18.26 14.69 -14.10
CA LYS A 244 17.14 13.76 -14.05
C LYS A 244 16.76 13.39 -12.60
N ARG A 245 17.73 13.25 -11.67
CA ARG A 245 17.42 13.05 -10.23
C ARG A 245 16.66 14.22 -9.62
N LYS A 246 16.97 15.46 -10.04
CA LYS A 246 16.19 16.62 -9.61
C LYS A 246 14.78 16.58 -10.17
N LEU A 247 14.63 16.27 -11.47
CA LEU A 247 13.33 16.18 -12.15
C LEU A 247 12.49 15.01 -11.62
N PHE A 248 13.11 13.87 -11.33
CA PHE A 248 12.44 12.71 -10.74
C PHE A 248 11.63 13.10 -9.50
N ARG A 249 12.17 13.94 -8.62
CA ARG A 249 11.48 14.37 -7.39
C ARG A 249 10.17 15.09 -7.66
N TYR A 250 10.05 15.80 -8.77
CA TYR A 250 8.81 16.49 -9.18
C TYR A 250 7.81 15.53 -9.82
N VAL A 251 8.28 14.65 -10.70
CA VAL A 251 7.41 13.66 -11.37
C VAL A 251 6.88 12.64 -10.36
N ASP A 252 7.69 12.25 -9.38
CA ASP A 252 7.31 11.37 -8.28
C ASP A 252 6.13 11.93 -7.46
N LEU A 253 6.02 13.24 -7.31
CA LEU A 253 4.86 13.88 -6.66
C LEU A 253 3.57 13.72 -7.47
N ALA A 254 3.64 13.57 -8.78
CA ALA A 254 2.47 13.24 -9.59
C ALA A 254 1.95 11.82 -9.28
N ALA A 255 2.85 10.89 -8.89
CA ALA A 255 2.48 9.55 -8.46
C ALA A 255 1.72 9.53 -7.11
N VAL A 256 1.75 10.61 -6.35
CA VAL A 256 0.89 10.85 -5.18
C VAL A 256 -0.42 11.50 -5.60
N THR A 257 -0.35 12.57 -6.38
CA THR A 257 -1.52 13.39 -6.76
C THR A 257 -2.53 12.63 -7.62
N LEU A 258 -2.07 11.88 -8.64
CA LEU A 258 -2.94 11.21 -9.60
C LEU A 258 -3.84 10.13 -8.95
N PRO A 259 -3.33 9.22 -8.10
CA PRO A 259 -4.19 8.27 -7.39
C PRO A 259 -5.21 8.95 -6.48
N ILE A 260 -4.82 9.93 -5.69
CA ILE A 260 -5.71 10.68 -4.81
C ILE A 260 -6.83 11.37 -5.60
N SER A 261 -6.47 12.05 -6.70
CA SER A 261 -7.43 12.70 -7.60
C SER A 261 -8.37 11.70 -8.29
N SER A 262 -7.94 10.43 -8.43
CA SER A 262 -8.76 9.32 -8.92
C SER A 262 -9.61 8.65 -7.82
N GLY A 263 -9.52 9.12 -6.58
CA GLY A 263 -10.28 8.63 -5.43
C GLY A 263 -9.62 7.52 -4.65
N ALA A 264 -8.29 7.41 -4.68
CA ALA A 264 -7.55 6.46 -3.86
C ALA A 264 -7.78 6.70 -2.36
N ASP A 265 -7.88 5.63 -1.59
CA ASP A 265 -7.98 5.64 -0.13
C ASP A 265 -6.62 5.44 0.54
N PHE A 266 -5.67 4.85 -0.18
CA PHE A 266 -4.28 4.77 0.24
C PHE A 266 -3.34 4.88 -0.97
N VAL A 267 -2.11 5.36 -0.72
CA VAL A 267 -1.05 5.47 -1.72
C VAL A 267 0.26 4.97 -1.14
N MET A 268 0.85 3.97 -1.77
CA MET A 268 2.21 3.52 -1.49
C MET A 268 3.16 4.45 -2.23
N PHE A 269 3.81 5.39 -1.50
CA PHE A 269 4.54 6.50 -2.11
C PHE A 269 6.05 6.29 -2.23
N GLY A 270 6.54 5.10 -1.84
CA GLY A 270 7.96 4.78 -1.88
C GLY A 270 8.68 5.09 -0.56
N PRO A 271 9.97 5.47 -0.62
CA PRO A 271 10.85 5.57 0.55
C PRO A 271 10.38 6.55 1.63
N VAL A 272 10.52 6.16 2.90
CA VAL A 272 10.20 7.04 4.05
C VAL A 272 10.96 8.38 4.02
N GLU A 273 12.12 8.42 3.38
CA GLU A 273 12.90 9.64 3.13
C GLU A 273 12.15 10.71 2.37
N THR A 274 11.15 10.32 1.60
CA THR A 274 10.33 11.23 0.80
C THR A 274 9.06 11.67 1.52
N ALA A 275 8.81 11.18 2.74
CA ALA A 275 7.57 11.36 3.50
C ALA A 275 7.16 12.84 3.63
N SER A 276 8.09 13.73 3.97
CA SER A 276 7.74 15.15 4.14
C SER A 276 7.07 15.72 2.89
N ARG A 277 7.66 15.52 1.69
CA ARG A 277 7.08 16.05 0.45
C ARG A 277 5.80 15.30 0.04
N ALA A 278 5.76 13.97 0.20
CA ALA A 278 4.61 13.16 -0.16
C ALA A 278 3.37 13.50 0.69
N LEU A 279 3.55 13.64 2.02
CA LEU A 279 2.48 14.00 2.95
C LEU A 279 1.94 15.43 2.69
N HIS A 280 2.81 16.41 2.38
CA HIS A 280 2.35 17.75 2.03
C HIS A 280 1.52 17.75 0.74
N VAL A 281 1.97 17.04 -0.30
CA VAL A 281 1.23 16.92 -1.57
C VAL A 281 -0.08 16.18 -1.36
N ALA A 282 -0.09 15.11 -0.57
CA ALA A 282 -1.31 14.38 -0.25
C ALA A 282 -2.32 15.27 0.51
N ALA A 283 -1.86 15.97 1.55
CA ALA A 283 -2.72 16.87 2.34
C ALA A 283 -3.32 18.00 1.49
N PHE A 284 -2.52 18.59 0.61
CA PHE A 284 -3.00 19.61 -0.34
C PHE A 284 -4.03 19.02 -1.31
N THR A 285 -3.72 17.85 -1.90
CA THR A 285 -4.62 17.21 -2.88
C THR A 285 -5.94 16.80 -2.22
N ASP A 286 -5.91 16.16 -1.05
CA ASP A 286 -7.10 15.82 -0.28
C ASP A 286 -7.91 17.08 0.11
N GLY A 287 -7.24 18.18 0.42
CA GLY A 287 -7.88 19.47 0.70
C GLY A 287 -8.65 20.02 -0.50
N ILE A 288 -8.02 20.02 -1.69
CA ILE A 288 -8.68 20.43 -2.95
C ILE A 288 -9.84 19.49 -3.30
N MET A 289 -9.64 18.18 -3.12
CA MET A 289 -10.71 17.19 -3.32
C MET A 289 -11.89 17.46 -2.40
N SER A 290 -11.65 17.75 -1.12
CA SER A 290 -12.68 18.06 -0.14
C SER A 290 -13.48 19.30 -0.52
N GLN A 291 -12.82 20.38 -0.90
CA GLN A 291 -13.48 21.60 -1.37
C GLN A 291 -14.37 21.32 -2.60
N SER A 292 -13.83 20.59 -3.58
CA SER A 292 -14.54 20.29 -4.84
C SER A 292 -15.76 19.38 -4.67
N THR A 293 -15.85 18.62 -3.57
CA THR A 293 -16.98 17.71 -3.28
C THR A 293 -17.95 18.28 -2.26
N SER A 294 -17.65 19.41 -1.62
CA SER A 294 -18.55 20.08 -0.67
C SER A 294 -19.82 20.66 -1.33
N GLU A 295 -19.79 20.83 -2.65
CA GLU A 295 -20.88 21.38 -3.46
C GLU A 295 -21.81 20.31 -4.07
N ILE A 296 -21.60 18.99 -3.77
CA ILE A 296 -22.32 17.86 -4.38
C ILE A 296 -23.30 17.24 -3.38
#